data_b9336293184c902664fa692f5f16ce05
#
_entry.id   b9336293184c902664fa692f5f16ce05
#
_cell.length_a   1.000
_cell.length_b   1.000
_cell.length_c   1.000
_cell.angle_alpha   90.00
_cell.angle_beta   90.00
_cell.angle_gamma   90.00
#
_symmetry.space_group_name_H-M   'P 1'
#
loop_
_entity.id
_entity.type
_entity.pdbx_description
1 polymer ?
#
loop_
_entity_poly.entity_id
_entity_poly.type
_entity_poly.pdbx_seq_one_letter_code
_entity_poly.pdbx_strand_id
1 'polypeptide(L)'
;MLIPGCLDTTPEALTGIEILAPLEVIEGDMAELQAHGSKPSGAKYLWDFGDGSGSSGEMVDHVYLEEGEYMITLTVIDEEDRIGNSKTLIKVLHRNEQPVASLEATYGGQGQTIKINSIAFFDGGASSDPDGDVLSFEWDFGDGYYGDVMRPNHEYTSVGNYTVTLTVRDNGNMSSTSETWVLVQMRTYVVTFVERTTVVPALAGYTAEGASTLQAHNYPYNLTSVNYDFEWSEDEVSDSNPVVLMLF
;
A
#
# COMPACT_ATOMS: atom_id res chain seq x y z
N MET A 1 -49.13 56.26 -51.23
CA MET A 1 -48.57 56.56 -49.90
C MET A 1 -47.85 55.34 -49.43
N LEU A 2 -46.57 55.28 -49.74
CA LEU A 2 -45.68 54.13 -49.32
C LEU A 2 -45.25 54.36 -47.87
N ILE A 3 -45.59 53.47 -47.02
CA ILE A 3 -45.11 53.43 -45.65
C ILE A 3 -43.64 53.03 -45.74
N PRO A 4 -42.68 53.81 -45.21
CA PRO A 4 -41.28 53.33 -45.12
C PRO A 4 -41.24 52.12 -44.25
N GLY A 5 -40.66 51.05 -44.79
CA GLY A 5 -40.45 49.83 -44.06
C GLY A 5 -39.61 50.09 -42.77
N CYS A 6 -40.13 49.62 -41.69
CA CYS A 6 -39.35 49.48 -40.45
C CYS A 6 -38.15 48.60 -40.78
N LEU A 7 -36.99 49.23 -40.94
CA LEU A 7 -35.72 48.45 -40.92
C LEU A 7 -35.64 47.78 -39.59
N ASP A 8 -35.81 46.48 -39.60
CA ASP A 8 -35.55 45.63 -38.47
C ASP A 8 -34.05 45.68 -38.23
N THR A 9 -33.61 46.63 -37.39
CA THR A 9 -32.23 46.79 -36.97
C THR A 9 -31.98 45.94 -35.73
N THR A 10 -32.15 44.61 -35.87
CA THR A 10 -31.54 43.74 -34.89
C THR A 10 -30.02 43.91 -35.06
N PRO A 11 -29.28 44.27 -34.00
CA PRO A 11 -27.85 44.46 -34.13
C PRO A 11 -27.24 43.13 -34.60
N GLU A 12 -26.35 43.21 -35.60
CA GLU A 12 -25.65 42.05 -36.13
C GLU A 12 -24.81 41.42 -35.01
N ALA A 13 -24.93 40.08 -34.80
CA ALA A 13 -24.21 39.38 -33.75
C ALA A 13 -22.69 39.48 -33.94
N LEU A 14 -21.97 39.64 -32.87
CA LEU A 14 -20.50 39.58 -32.91
C LEU A 14 -20.05 38.18 -33.29
N THR A 15 -19.11 38.10 -34.22
CA THR A 15 -18.52 36.84 -34.71
C THR A 15 -17.03 36.78 -34.44
N GLY A 16 -16.43 35.59 -34.49
CA GLY A 16 -14.99 35.38 -34.31
C GLY A 16 -14.53 35.52 -32.88
N ILE A 17 -15.42 35.25 -31.90
CA ILE A 17 -15.09 35.17 -30.48
C ILE A 17 -14.72 33.74 -30.20
N GLU A 18 -13.59 33.56 -29.54
CA GLU A 18 -13.01 32.27 -29.18
C GLU A 18 -12.63 32.27 -27.71
N ILE A 19 -12.59 31.08 -27.10
CA ILE A 19 -12.09 30.85 -25.76
C ILE A 19 -10.76 30.11 -25.86
N LEU A 20 -9.72 30.66 -25.22
CA LEU A 20 -8.49 29.95 -24.92
C LEU A 20 -8.58 29.46 -23.50
N ALA A 21 -8.61 28.14 -23.34
CA ALA A 21 -8.70 27.44 -22.05
C ALA A 21 -7.90 26.14 -22.10
N PRO A 22 -7.42 25.60 -20.97
CA PRO A 22 -6.90 24.27 -20.95
C PRO A 22 -8.01 23.25 -21.24
N LEU A 23 -7.66 22.12 -21.87
CA LEU A 23 -8.61 21.04 -22.14
C LEU A 23 -8.95 20.26 -20.87
N GLU A 24 -7.94 20.13 -19.97
CA GLU A 24 -8.04 19.41 -18.71
C GLU A 24 -7.37 20.22 -17.59
N VAL A 25 -7.88 20.13 -16.39
CA VAL A 25 -7.31 20.67 -15.15
C VAL A 25 -7.60 19.70 -14.00
N ILE A 26 -6.77 19.71 -12.96
CA ILE A 26 -7.05 18.93 -11.76
C ILE A 26 -7.93 19.76 -10.82
N GLU A 27 -8.88 19.15 -10.13
CA GLU A 27 -9.70 19.83 -9.13
C GLU A 27 -8.83 20.54 -8.09
N GLY A 28 -9.24 21.75 -7.71
CA GLY A 28 -8.46 22.60 -6.82
C GLY A 28 -7.30 23.35 -7.48
N ASP A 29 -6.92 23.03 -8.72
CA ASP A 29 -5.93 23.79 -9.48
C ASP A 29 -6.58 24.94 -10.25
N MET A 30 -5.79 25.98 -10.53
CA MET A 30 -6.24 27.19 -11.22
C MET A 30 -6.24 26.96 -12.72
N ALA A 31 -7.39 27.19 -13.35
CA ALA A 31 -7.54 27.25 -14.79
C ALA A 31 -7.46 28.71 -15.26
N GLU A 32 -6.51 29.03 -16.13
CA GLU A 32 -6.40 30.32 -16.78
C GLU A 32 -7.24 30.33 -18.05
N LEU A 33 -8.15 31.32 -18.18
CA LEU A 33 -9.09 31.46 -19.29
C LEU A 33 -8.91 32.81 -19.94
N GLN A 34 -8.87 32.84 -21.26
CA GLN A 34 -8.70 34.07 -22.01
C GLN A 34 -9.70 34.17 -23.17
N ALA A 35 -10.34 35.35 -23.32
CA ALA A 35 -11.05 35.68 -24.51
C ALA A 35 -10.09 35.89 -25.69
N HIS A 36 -10.30 35.17 -26.78
CA HIS A 36 -9.46 35.21 -27.98
C HIS A 36 -10.28 35.54 -29.20
N GLY A 37 -9.60 35.94 -30.29
CA GLY A 37 -10.23 36.27 -31.54
C GLY A 37 -10.66 37.75 -31.61
N SER A 38 -11.92 38.03 -31.99
CA SER A 38 -12.43 39.37 -32.15
C SER A 38 -12.53 40.14 -30.84
N LYS A 39 -11.89 41.30 -30.74
CA LYS A 39 -11.84 42.16 -29.55
C LYS A 39 -12.42 43.53 -29.87
N PRO A 40 -13.76 43.71 -29.81
CA PRO A 40 -14.38 45.00 -30.04
C PRO A 40 -13.92 46.05 -29.02
N SER A 41 -13.84 47.31 -29.45
CA SER A 41 -13.52 48.42 -28.55
C SER A 41 -14.57 48.54 -27.44
N GLY A 42 -14.13 48.76 -26.20
CA GLY A 42 -15.02 48.92 -25.03
C GLY A 42 -15.84 47.69 -24.66
N ALA A 43 -15.50 46.52 -25.18
CA ALA A 43 -16.25 45.31 -24.94
C ALA A 43 -16.22 44.89 -23.47
N LYS A 44 -17.35 44.37 -23.01
CA LYS A 44 -17.51 43.69 -21.74
C LYS A 44 -17.45 42.19 -21.97
N TYR A 45 -16.68 41.49 -21.15
CA TYR A 45 -16.51 40.04 -21.17
C TYR A 45 -17.15 39.43 -19.92
N LEU A 46 -18.08 38.51 -20.10
CA LEU A 46 -18.80 37.82 -19.03
C LEU A 46 -18.59 36.31 -19.20
N TRP A 47 -18.13 35.68 -18.14
CA TRP A 47 -17.87 34.27 -18.09
C TRP A 47 -18.89 33.54 -17.21
N ASP A 48 -19.36 32.43 -17.71
CA ASP A 48 -20.07 31.40 -16.96
C ASP A 48 -19.19 30.13 -17.03
N PHE A 49 -18.73 29.63 -15.91
CA PHE A 49 -17.81 28.51 -15.88
C PHE A 49 -18.51 27.15 -15.91
N GLY A 50 -19.85 27.13 -15.83
CA GLY A 50 -20.66 25.91 -15.90
C GLY A 50 -20.84 25.19 -14.57
N ASP A 51 -20.22 25.67 -13.50
CA ASP A 51 -20.36 25.18 -12.12
C ASP A 51 -21.30 26.06 -11.26
N GLY A 52 -21.99 26.99 -11.87
CA GLY A 52 -22.87 27.98 -11.24
C GLY A 52 -22.16 29.25 -10.81
N SER A 53 -20.88 29.36 -11.04
CA SER A 53 -20.08 30.58 -10.82
C SER A 53 -19.75 31.31 -12.12
N GLY A 54 -19.30 32.54 -12.01
CA GLY A 54 -18.94 33.35 -13.17
C GLY A 54 -18.01 34.51 -12.80
N SER A 55 -17.44 35.14 -13.83
CA SER A 55 -16.52 36.26 -13.69
C SER A 55 -16.65 37.25 -14.84
N SER A 56 -15.89 38.34 -14.81
CA SER A 56 -15.82 39.33 -15.87
C SER A 56 -14.38 39.79 -16.09
N GLY A 57 -14.04 40.03 -17.38
CA GLY A 57 -12.70 40.42 -17.77
C GLY A 57 -12.24 39.69 -19.03
N GLU A 58 -11.24 40.23 -19.72
CA GLU A 58 -10.66 39.60 -20.91
C GLU A 58 -9.89 38.32 -20.58
N MET A 59 -9.23 38.31 -19.42
CA MET A 59 -8.54 37.17 -18.81
C MET A 59 -9.09 36.95 -17.41
N VAL A 60 -9.37 35.72 -17.07
CA VAL A 60 -9.88 35.32 -15.76
C VAL A 60 -9.26 33.99 -15.33
N ASP A 61 -9.12 33.83 -14.04
CA ASP A 61 -8.72 32.57 -13.41
C ASP A 61 -9.93 31.96 -12.72
N HIS A 62 -10.04 30.64 -12.77
CA HIS A 62 -11.08 29.91 -12.07
C HIS A 62 -10.54 28.60 -11.46
N VAL A 63 -11.11 28.19 -10.32
CA VAL A 63 -10.80 26.93 -9.65
C VAL A 63 -12.06 26.10 -9.53
N TYR A 64 -12.06 24.94 -10.17
CA TYR A 64 -13.11 23.93 -10.02
C TYR A 64 -12.84 23.08 -8.80
N LEU A 65 -13.84 22.90 -7.93
CA LEU A 65 -13.72 22.18 -6.66
C LEU A 65 -14.16 20.72 -6.74
N GLU A 66 -14.78 20.31 -7.83
CA GLU A 66 -15.28 18.95 -8.04
C GLU A 66 -14.86 18.47 -9.43
N GLU A 67 -14.57 17.19 -9.57
CA GLU A 67 -14.34 16.56 -10.87
C GLU A 67 -15.57 16.62 -11.75
N GLY A 68 -15.37 16.65 -13.05
CA GLY A 68 -16.50 16.69 -13.99
C GLY A 68 -16.16 17.29 -15.33
N GLU A 69 -17.18 17.40 -16.19
CA GLU A 69 -17.10 18.13 -17.46
C GLU A 69 -17.93 19.40 -17.36
N TYR A 70 -17.29 20.54 -17.53
CA TYR A 70 -17.93 21.84 -17.41
C TYR A 70 -17.96 22.56 -18.73
N MET A 71 -19.13 23.16 -19.08
CA MET A 71 -19.32 23.95 -20.28
C MET A 71 -19.06 25.42 -19.96
N ILE A 72 -17.89 25.89 -20.32
CA ILE A 72 -17.55 27.32 -20.20
C ILE A 72 -18.28 28.11 -21.31
N THR A 73 -18.93 29.21 -20.93
CA THR A 73 -19.57 30.12 -21.84
C THR A 73 -18.96 31.52 -21.65
N LEU A 74 -18.45 32.09 -22.73
CA LEU A 74 -18.03 33.48 -22.80
C LEU A 74 -19.08 34.27 -23.58
N THR A 75 -19.59 35.35 -22.98
CA THR A 75 -20.45 36.35 -23.62
C THR A 75 -19.67 37.66 -23.73
N VAL A 76 -19.58 38.19 -24.93
CA VAL A 76 -18.94 39.49 -25.21
C VAL A 76 -20.01 40.46 -25.69
N ILE A 77 -20.05 41.67 -25.08
CA ILE A 77 -20.98 42.75 -25.38
C ILE A 77 -20.15 43.98 -25.70
N ASP A 78 -20.33 44.55 -26.87
CA ASP A 78 -19.62 45.77 -27.25
C ASP A 78 -20.38 47.08 -26.89
N GLU A 79 -19.83 48.23 -27.28
CA GLU A 79 -20.40 49.54 -26.99
C GLU A 79 -21.73 49.80 -27.73
N GLU A 80 -22.06 49.02 -28.76
CA GLU A 80 -23.29 49.09 -29.54
C GLU A 80 -24.32 48.04 -29.10
N ASP A 81 -24.10 47.40 -27.91
CA ASP A 81 -24.93 46.33 -27.35
C ASP A 81 -25.04 45.09 -28.28
N ARG A 82 -24.08 44.90 -29.21
CA ARG A 82 -23.99 43.66 -29.99
C ARG A 82 -23.41 42.56 -29.12
N ILE A 83 -24.00 41.37 -29.22
CA ILE A 83 -23.66 40.23 -28.39
C ILE A 83 -23.04 39.13 -29.24
N GLY A 84 -21.94 38.54 -28.74
CA GLY A 84 -21.38 37.32 -29.27
C GLY A 84 -21.08 36.34 -28.18
N ASN A 85 -21.20 35.07 -28.50
CA ASN A 85 -20.98 33.99 -27.54
C ASN A 85 -19.99 32.97 -28.09
N SER A 86 -19.19 32.42 -27.20
CA SER A 86 -18.33 31.25 -27.45
C SER A 86 -18.49 30.23 -26.31
N LYS A 87 -18.33 28.97 -26.64
CA LYS A 87 -18.42 27.89 -25.65
C LYS A 87 -17.28 26.90 -25.85
N THR A 88 -16.77 26.38 -24.77
CA THR A 88 -15.80 25.27 -24.75
C THR A 88 -16.04 24.36 -23.57
N LEU A 89 -15.61 23.11 -23.68
CA LEU A 89 -15.62 22.16 -22.58
C LEU A 89 -14.26 22.17 -21.91
N ILE A 90 -14.26 22.08 -20.59
CA ILE A 90 -13.08 21.74 -19.78
C ILE A 90 -13.41 20.47 -18.98
N LYS A 91 -12.45 19.56 -18.91
CA LYS A 91 -12.53 18.37 -18.09
C LYS A 91 -11.74 18.59 -16.81
N VAL A 92 -12.41 18.49 -15.68
CA VAL A 92 -11.79 18.55 -14.36
C VAL A 92 -11.56 17.13 -13.88
N LEU A 93 -10.29 16.80 -13.66
CA LEU A 93 -9.85 15.49 -13.20
C LEU A 93 -9.81 15.46 -11.68
N HIS A 94 -10.14 14.32 -11.10
CA HIS A 94 -9.96 14.08 -9.68
C HIS A 94 -8.48 14.23 -9.28
N ARG A 95 -8.23 14.80 -8.09
CA ARG A 95 -6.90 14.89 -7.52
C ARG A 95 -6.56 13.59 -6.79
N ASN A 96 -5.67 12.80 -7.37
CA ASN A 96 -5.20 11.58 -6.74
C ASN A 96 -4.55 11.87 -5.39
N GLU A 97 -4.98 11.19 -4.34
CA GLU A 97 -4.40 11.22 -3.00
C GLU A 97 -3.50 10.01 -2.76
N GLN A 98 -2.61 10.15 -1.79
CA GLN A 98 -1.65 9.08 -1.48
C GLN A 98 -2.32 7.97 -0.66
N PRO A 99 -2.09 6.68 -0.97
CA PRO A 99 -2.59 5.58 -0.17
C PRO A 99 -1.98 5.55 1.23
N VAL A 100 -2.63 4.86 2.14
CA VAL A 100 -2.17 4.63 3.52
C VAL A 100 -1.80 3.17 3.67
N ALA A 101 -0.51 2.87 3.82
CA ALA A 101 -0.02 1.52 4.08
C ALA A 101 -0.27 1.12 5.54
N SER A 102 -0.85 -0.05 5.75
CA SER A 102 -1.03 -0.67 7.06
C SER A 102 -0.53 -2.10 7.02
N LEU A 103 0.44 -2.42 7.89
CA LEU A 103 1.06 -3.73 7.98
C LEU A 103 0.75 -4.35 9.32
N GLU A 104 0.17 -5.55 9.30
CA GLU A 104 0.05 -6.42 10.45
C GLU A 104 0.89 -7.69 10.23
N ALA A 105 1.47 -8.21 11.31
CA ALA A 105 2.25 -9.43 11.27
C ALA A 105 1.84 -10.37 12.40
N THR A 106 1.60 -11.63 12.06
CA THR A 106 1.27 -12.68 13.00
C THR A 106 2.37 -13.72 13.00
N TYR A 107 2.93 -13.92 14.16
CA TYR A 107 3.99 -14.89 14.39
C TYR A 107 3.41 -16.04 15.23
N GLY A 108 3.79 -17.29 14.95
CA GLY A 108 3.31 -18.47 15.69
C GLY A 108 3.78 -18.54 17.15
N GLY A 109 4.28 -17.43 17.73
CA GLY A 109 4.76 -17.30 19.10
C GLY A 109 4.32 -15.99 19.74
N GLN A 110 4.86 -15.70 20.93
CA GLN A 110 4.61 -14.42 21.61
C GLN A 110 5.53 -13.31 21.08
N GLY A 111 4.92 -12.20 20.62
CA GLY A 111 5.64 -11.03 20.13
C GLY A 111 6.20 -11.20 18.71
N GLN A 112 7.18 -10.37 18.35
CA GLN A 112 7.82 -10.32 17.03
C GLN A 112 8.98 -11.32 16.87
N THR A 113 8.95 -12.42 17.63
CA THR A 113 10.02 -13.43 17.64
C THR A 113 9.51 -14.76 17.10
N ILE A 114 10.24 -15.31 16.14
CA ILE A 114 9.98 -16.64 15.58
C ILE A 114 11.23 -17.52 15.66
N LYS A 115 11.05 -18.81 15.49
CA LYS A 115 12.17 -19.74 15.36
C LYS A 115 12.58 -19.89 13.90
N ILE A 116 13.88 -20.15 13.66
CA ILE A 116 14.38 -20.46 12.32
C ILE A 116 13.53 -21.56 11.66
N ASN A 117 13.28 -21.45 10.36
CA ASN A 117 12.41 -22.33 9.56
C ASN A 117 10.96 -22.37 10.09
N SER A 118 10.48 -21.30 10.69
CA SER A 118 9.06 -21.09 10.99
C SER A 118 8.46 -20.08 10.04
N ILE A 119 7.19 -20.25 9.75
CA ILE A 119 6.45 -19.37 8.83
C ILE A 119 5.92 -18.16 9.61
N ALA A 120 6.23 -16.97 9.13
CA ALA A 120 5.58 -15.72 9.51
C ALA A 120 4.45 -15.39 8.52
N PHE A 121 3.35 -14.84 9.02
CA PHE A 121 2.22 -14.40 8.22
C PHE A 121 2.12 -12.88 8.29
N PHE A 122 1.91 -12.26 7.15
CA PHE A 122 1.78 -10.80 7.03
C PHE A 122 0.44 -10.45 6.41
N ASP A 123 -0.14 -9.34 6.83
CA ASP A 123 -1.41 -8.83 6.33
C ASP A 123 -1.31 -7.34 6.02
N GLY A 124 -1.51 -6.98 4.76
CA GLY A 124 -1.62 -5.61 4.28
C GLY A 124 -3.07 -5.17 4.05
N GLY A 125 -4.06 -6.01 4.41
CA GLY A 125 -5.46 -5.79 4.07
C GLY A 125 -6.14 -4.61 4.77
N ALA A 126 -5.51 -4.02 5.79
CA ALA A 126 -5.97 -2.78 6.42
C ALA A 126 -5.44 -1.51 5.72
N SER A 127 -4.62 -1.66 4.67
CA SER A 127 -4.23 -0.54 3.81
C SER A 127 -5.44 0.01 3.06
N SER A 128 -5.48 1.31 2.88
CA SER A 128 -6.60 2.01 2.25
C SER A 128 -6.11 3.15 1.37
N ASP A 129 -6.98 3.55 0.47
CA ASP A 129 -6.79 4.73 -0.36
C ASP A 129 -7.94 5.70 -0.12
N PRO A 130 -7.68 7.03 0.08
CA PRO A 130 -8.73 8.01 0.29
C PRO A 130 -9.69 8.13 -0.90
N ASP A 131 -9.20 7.91 -2.12
CA ASP A 131 -9.97 7.98 -3.36
C ASP A 131 -10.71 6.67 -3.64
N GLY A 132 -10.42 5.62 -2.86
CA GLY A 132 -10.99 4.28 -3.03
C GLY A 132 -10.34 3.47 -4.13
N ASP A 133 -9.14 3.82 -4.53
CA ASP A 133 -8.39 3.15 -5.57
C ASP A 133 -7.99 1.72 -5.19
N VAL A 134 -7.76 0.91 -6.23
CA VAL A 134 -7.26 -0.46 -6.06
C VAL A 134 -5.77 -0.42 -5.77
N LEU A 135 -5.37 -0.99 -4.62
CA LEU A 135 -3.99 -1.01 -4.20
C LEU A 135 -3.24 -2.23 -4.75
N SER A 136 -2.01 -2.02 -5.17
CA SER A 136 -1.01 -3.06 -5.35
C SER A 136 -0.09 -3.14 -4.13
N PHE A 137 0.43 -4.33 -3.86
CA PHE A 137 1.24 -4.64 -2.67
C PHE A 137 2.63 -5.09 -3.11
N GLU A 138 3.65 -4.59 -2.46
CA GLU A 138 5.03 -5.02 -2.63
C GLU A 138 5.66 -5.19 -1.25
N TRP A 139 6.19 -6.38 -0.98
CA TRP A 139 6.82 -6.75 0.28
C TRP A 139 8.31 -6.95 0.10
N ASP A 140 9.10 -6.39 1.03
CA ASP A 140 10.49 -6.75 1.25
C ASP A 140 10.58 -7.38 2.65
N PHE A 141 10.97 -8.66 2.72
CA PHE A 141 11.08 -9.38 3.99
C PHE A 141 12.42 -9.14 4.71
N GLY A 142 13.33 -8.37 4.11
CA GLY A 142 14.61 -7.98 4.70
C GLY A 142 15.71 -9.02 4.60
N ASP A 143 15.45 -10.18 3.99
CA ASP A 143 16.41 -11.26 3.77
C ASP A 143 16.73 -11.50 2.28
N GLY A 144 16.28 -10.58 1.42
CA GLY A 144 16.45 -10.62 -0.02
C GLY A 144 15.31 -11.30 -0.77
N TYR A 145 14.24 -11.68 -0.09
CA TYR A 145 13.01 -12.18 -0.70
C TYR A 145 11.93 -11.11 -0.71
N TYR A 146 11.04 -11.20 -1.71
CA TYR A 146 9.97 -10.25 -1.98
C TYR A 146 8.65 -10.95 -2.19
N GLY A 147 7.55 -10.22 -2.05
CA GLY A 147 6.19 -10.69 -2.30
C GLY A 147 5.31 -9.59 -2.88
N ASP A 148 4.19 -9.97 -3.53
CA ASP A 148 3.29 -9.06 -4.24
C ASP A 148 1.79 -9.29 -3.94
N VAL A 149 1.49 -10.14 -2.97
CA VAL A 149 0.11 -10.44 -2.58
C VAL A 149 -0.28 -9.68 -1.31
N MET A 150 -1.58 -9.41 -1.14
CA MET A 150 -2.10 -8.69 0.03
C MET A 150 -1.73 -9.38 1.36
N ARG A 151 -1.71 -10.72 1.40
CA ARG A 151 -1.46 -11.54 2.60
C ARG A 151 -0.42 -12.61 2.33
N PRO A 152 0.87 -12.26 2.30
CA PRO A 152 1.92 -13.24 2.11
C PRO A 152 2.24 -14.01 3.39
N ASN A 153 2.88 -15.15 3.21
CA ASN A 153 3.64 -15.80 4.26
C ASN A 153 5.11 -15.87 3.84
N HIS A 154 6.00 -15.94 4.82
CA HIS A 154 7.43 -16.03 4.56
C HIS A 154 8.13 -16.89 5.61
N GLU A 155 9.11 -17.70 5.17
CA GLU A 155 9.94 -18.57 6.01
C GLU A 155 11.38 -18.04 6.04
N TYR A 156 11.89 -17.72 7.23
CA TYR A 156 13.28 -17.29 7.41
C TYR A 156 14.19 -18.47 7.68
N THR A 157 15.19 -18.66 6.82
CA THR A 157 16.16 -19.78 6.90
C THR A 157 17.45 -19.44 7.64
N SER A 158 17.58 -18.22 8.14
CA SER A 158 18.75 -17.77 8.91
C SER A 158 18.30 -16.99 10.15
N VAL A 159 19.09 -17.07 11.21
CA VAL A 159 18.87 -16.26 12.42
C VAL A 159 19.23 -14.81 12.14
N GLY A 160 18.46 -13.89 12.68
CA GLY A 160 18.69 -12.46 12.44
C GLY A 160 17.55 -11.60 12.93
N ASN A 161 17.74 -10.30 12.80
CA ASN A 161 16.68 -9.31 12.94
C ASN A 161 16.42 -8.71 11.55
N TYR A 162 15.23 -8.94 11.04
CA TYR A 162 14.83 -8.56 9.69
C TYR A 162 13.81 -7.43 9.76
N THR A 163 14.03 -6.37 9.01
CA THR A 163 13.00 -5.34 8.80
C THR A 163 12.15 -5.77 7.63
N VAL A 164 10.85 -5.82 7.86
CA VAL A 164 9.85 -6.14 6.83
C VAL A 164 9.17 -4.84 6.42
N THR A 165 9.21 -4.54 5.15
CA THR A 165 8.61 -3.34 4.57
C THR A 165 7.47 -3.73 3.63
N LEU A 166 6.30 -3.15 3.86
CA LEU A 166 5.19 -3.17 2.91
C LEU A 166 5.16 -1.83 2.18
N THR A 167 5.16 -1.88 0.86
CA THR A 167 4.84 -0.75 -0.01
C THR A 167 3.48 -0.99 -0.66
N VAL A 168 2.55 -0.06 -0.50
CA VAL A 168 1.30 -0.05 -1.25
C VAL A 168 1.33 1.06 -2.28
N ARG A 169 0.71 0.82 -3.44
CA ARG A 169 0.67 1.75 -4.56
C ARG A 169 -0.72 1.77 -5.17
N ASP A 170 -1.23 2.97 -5.46
CA ASP A 170 -2.50 3.23 -6.11
C ASP A 170 -2.42 3.15 -7.65
N ASN A 171 -3.56 3.39 -8.31
CA ASN A 171 -3.67 3.45 -9.77
C ASN A 171 -3.00 4.71 -10.36
N GLY A 172 -2.89 5.80 -9.59
CA GLY A 172 -2.22 7.04 -9.95
C GLY A 172 -0.69 6.98 -9.78
N ASN A 173 -0.18 5.83 -9.30
CA ASN A 173 1.24 5.56 -9.04
C ASN A 173 1.83 6.30 -7.83
N MET A 174 0.98 6.82 -6.93
CA MET A 174 1.41 7.24 -5.61
C MET A 174 1.61 6.02 -4.71
N SER A 175 2.46 6.12 -3.70
CA SER A 175 2.76 4.99 -2.82
C SER A 175 3.07 5.43 -1.40
N SER A 176 2.77 4.55 -0.44
CA SER A 176 3.21 4.69 0.94
C SER A 176 3.80 3.39 1.46
N THR A 177 4.52 3.46 2.56
CA THR A 177 5.19 2.32 3.18
C THR A 177 4.80 2.18 4.65
N SER A 178 4.81 0.93 5.11
CA SER A 178 4.70 0.58 6.53
C SER A 178 5.75 -0.48 6.86
N GLU A 179 6.35 -0.40 8.04
CA GLU A 179 7.45 -1.27 8.43
C GLU A 179 7.18 -1.97 9.76
N THR A 180 7.72 -3.17 9.88
CA THR A 180 7.82 -3.92 11.12
C THR A 180 9.14 -4.66 11.16
N TRP A 181 9.40 -5.40 12.23
CA TRP A 181 10.61 -6.23 12.33
C TRP A 181 10.27 -7.63 12.82
N VAL A 182 11.13 -8.59 12.46
CA VAL A 182 11.04 -10.00 12.85
C VAL A 182 12.37 -10.44 13.43
N LEU A 183 12.37 -10.91 14.67
CA LEU A 183 13.54 -11.52 15.29
C LEU A 183 13.49 -13.03 15.09
N VAL A 184 14.39 -13.57 14.27
CA VAL A 184 14.53 -15.01 14.03
C VAL A 184 15.60 -15.58 14.95
N GLN A 185 15.22 -16.53 15.78
CA GLN A 185 16.10 -17.16 16.75
C GLN A 185 16.31 -18.65 16.45
N MET A 186 17.39 -19.20 16.96
CA MET A 186 17.62 -20.64 16.95
C MET A 186 16.51 -21.38 17.72
N ARG A 187 16.18 -22.58 17.28
CA ARG A 187 15.39 -23.51 18.07
C ARG A 187 16.24 -23.99 19.24
N THR A 188 15.67 -24.00 20.41
CA THR A 188 16.32 -24.56 21.60
C THR A 188 15.62 -25.86 21.94
N TYR A 189 16.37 -26.94 21.90
CA TYR A 189 15.88 -28.26 22.29
C TYR A 189 16.37 -28.60 23.69
N VAL A 190 15.48 -29.11 24.53
CA VAL A 190 15.86 -29.69 25.84
C VAL A 190 15.99 -31.19 25.61
N VAL A 191 17.20 -31.67 25.64
CA VAL A 191 17.49 -33.12 25.54
C VAL A 191 17.54 -33.70 26.94
N THR A 192 16.58 -34.55 27.26
CA THR A 192 16.60 -35.30 28.52
C THR A 192 17.17 -36.70 28.27
N PHE A 193 18.27 -36.99 28.89
CA PHE A 193 18.89 -38.32 28.80
C PHE A 193 18.26 -39.20 29.87
N VAL A 194 17.64 -40.30 29.44
CA VAL A 194 17.17 -41.35 30.34
C VAL A 194 18.17 -42.51 30.25
N GLU A 195 18.97 -42.66 31.26
CA GLU A 195 19.91 -43.78 31.33
C GLU A 195 19.15 -45.05 31.76
N ARG A 196 19.08 -46.02 30.86
CA ARG A 196 18.60 -47.35 31.18
C ARG A 196 19.78 -48.30 31.27
N THR A 197 20.15 -48.65 32.47
CA THR A 197 21.17 -49.69 32.69
C THR A 197 20.47 -51.05 32.70
N THR A 198 20.65 -51.84 31.65
CA THR A 198 20.23 -53.24 31.66
C THR A 198 21.38 -54.05 32.25
N VAL A 199 21.28 -54.45 33.49
CA VAL A 199 22.25 -55.37 34.11
C VAL A 199 22.01 -56.76 33.57
N VAL A 200 23.04 -57.37 32.94
CA VAL A 200 22.96 -58.72 32.41
C VAL A 200 22.62 -59.72 33.56
N PRO A 201 21.77 -60.73 33.34
CA PRO A 201 21.09 -61.51 34.35
C PRO A 201 21.99 -62.41 35.27
N ALA A 202 23.30 -62.27 35.23
CA ALA A 202 24.19 -62.96 36.17
C ALA A 202 24.14 -62.38 37.61
N LEU A 203 23.49 -61.18 37.75
CA LEU A 203 23.25 -60.57 39.07
C LEU A 203 21.76 -60.19 39.14
N ALA A 204 20.93 -61.19 39.39
CA ALA A 204 19.51 -60.97 39.55
C ALA A 204 19.24 -59.96 40.68
N GLY A 205 18.65 -58.80 40.35
CA GLY A 205 17.98 -57.95 41.32
C GLY A 205 18.29 -56.46 41.35
N TYR A 206 19.07 -55.88 40.44
CA TYR A 206 19.28 -54.43 40.39
C TYR A 206 18.87 -53.82 39.03
N THR A 207 17.82 -53.07 39.04
CA THR A 207 17.50 -52.09 38.02
C THR A 207 17.72 -50.70 38.63
N ALA A 208 18.69 -49.96 38.13
CA ALA A 208 18.82 -48.56 38.47
C ALA A 208 18.09 -47.74 37.40
N GLU A 209 16.97 -47.13 37.74
CA GLU A 209 16.35 -46.09 36.95
C GLU A 209 16.83 -44.75 37.52
N GLY A 210 17.48 -43.94 36.69
CA GLY A 210 17.92 -42.61 37.07
C GLY A 210 17.88 -41.66 35.87
N ALA A 211 17.13 -40.56 35.98
CA ALA A 211 17.31 -39.43 35.12
C ALA A 211 18.55 -38.67 35.57
N SER A 212 19.59 -38.59 34.75
CA SER A 212 20.78 -37.82 35.09
C SER A 212 21.11 -36.78 34.03
N THR A 213 21.11 -35.52 34.43
CA THR A 213 21.92 -34.50 33.80
C THR A 213 23.38 -34.87 33.99
N LEU A 214 24.11 -35.19 32.93
CA LEU A 214 25.55 -35.47 32.83
C LEU A 214 26.33 -35.32 34.16
N GLN A 215 26.21 -36.26 35.05
CA GLN A 215 27.18 -36.48 36.12
C GLN A 215 27.94 -37.76 35.80
N ALA A 216 29.26 -37.67 35.79
CA ALA A 216 30.11 -38.85 35.67
C ALA A 216 29.83 -39.78 36.85
N HIS A 217 29.06 -40.84 36.66
CA HIS A 217 28.88 -41.88 37.64
C HIS A 217 30.03 -42.89 37.53
N ASN A 218 30.81 -43.03 38.57
CA ASN A 218 31.76 -44.13 38.70
C ASN A 218 30.97 -45.41 39.03
N TYR A 219 30.77 -46.25 38.02
CA TYR A 219 30.18 -47.55 38.19
C TYR A 219 31.26 -48.54 38.72
N PRO A 220 31.00 -49.26 39.78
CA PRO A 220 31.97 -50.19 40.33
C PRO A 220 32.10 -51.48 39.52
N TYR A 221 31.44 -51.59 38.35
CA TYR A 221 31.43 -52.80 37.52
C TYR A 221 31.74 -52.48 36.06
N ASN A 222 32.34 -53.42 35.34
CA ASN A 222 32.59 -53.30 33.91
C ASN A 222 31.28 -53.35 33.17
N LEU A 223 30.78 -52.17 32.70
CA LEU A 223 29.65 -52.07 31.81
C LEU A 223 30.09 -52.48 30.40
N THR A 224 29.38 -53.44 29.77
CA THR A 224 29.67 -53.90 28.41
C THR A 224 28.91 -53.13 27.36
N SER A 225 27.85 -52.40 27.73
CA SER A 225 27.12 -51.50 26.84
C SER A 225 26.26 -50.52 27.63
N VAL A 226 26.09 -49.31 27.11
CA VAL A 226 25.17 -48.29 27.60
C VAL A 226 24.29 -47.90 26.42
N ASN A 227 22.98 -48.05 26.56
CA ASN A 227 22.00 -47.58 25.57
C ASN A 227 21.40 -46.27 26.06
N TYR A 228 21.38 -45.30 25.19
CA TYR A 228 20.75 -44.01 25.45
C TYR A 228 19.49 -43.93 24.61
N ASP A 229 18.35 -43.68 25.26
CA ASP A 229 17.13 -43.29 24.61
C ASP A 229 17.01 -41.77 24.73
N PHE A 230 16.84 -41.13 23.61
CA PHE A 230 16.67 -39.67 23.55
C PHE A 230 15.20 -39.36 23.39
N GLU A 231 14.61 -38.67 24.37
CA GLU A 231 13.30 -38.10 24.25
C GLU A 231 13.45 -36.56 24.12
N TRP A 232 12.93 -35.98 23.06
CA TRP A 232 12.88 -34.54 22.90
C TRP A 232 11.42 -34.10 22.80
N SER A 233 11.09 -33.00 23.44
CA SER A 233 9.82 -32.33 23.24
C SER A 233 10.05 -31.11 22.33
N GLU A 234 9.34 -31.03 21.21
CA GLU A 234 9.25 -29.83 20.42
C GLU A 234 8.14 -28.94 21.00
N ASP A 235 8.37 -27.63 21.03
CA ASP A 235 7.30 -26.68 21.21
C ASP A 235 6.43 -26.71 19.94
N GLU A 236 5.39 -27.54 19.95
CA GLU A 236 4.17 -27.60 19.13
C GLU A 236 4.25 -27.46 17.60
N VAL A 237 5.38 -27.64 16.92
CA VAL A 237 5.39 -27.66 15.44
C VAL A 237 6.16 -28.87 14.95
N SER A 238 5.48 -29.71 14.16
CA SER A 238 6.08 -30.88 13.49
C SER A 238 7.12 -30.41 12.45
N ASP A 239 8.37 -30.46 12.80
CA ASP A 239 9.45 -30.11 11.90
C ASP A 239 10.24 -31.37 11.50
N SER A 240 10.39 -31.57 10.18
CA SER A 240 11.09 -32.70 9.58
C SER A 240 12.62 -32.52 9.53
N ASN A 241 13.17 -31.51 10.19
CA ASN A 241 14.61 -31.26 10.18
C ASN A 241 15.37 -32.23 11.10
N PRO A 242 16.40 -32.91 10.60
CA PRO A 242 17.18 -33.83 11.40
C PRO A 242 17.94 -33.09 12.51
N VAL A 243 17.75 -33.52 13.74
CA VAL A 243 18.58 -33.10 14.88
C VAL A 243 19.97 -33.67 14.71
N VAL A 244 20.96 -32.83 14.44
CA VAL A 244 22.38 -33.28 14.46
C VAL A 244 22.88 -33.25 15.89
N LEU A 245 22.97 -34.42 16.49
CA LEU A 245 23.57 -34.59 17.82
C LEU A 245 25.09 -34.65 17.64
N MET A 246 25.82 -33.60 18.04
CA MET A 246 27.27 -33.71 18.19
C MET A 246 27.59 -34.28 19.56
N LEU A 247 28.01 -35.54 19.59
CA LEU A 247 28.63 -36.17 20.77
C LEU A 247 30.11 -35.77 20.75
N PHE A 248 30.56 -35.06 21.77
CA PHE A 248 31.97 -34.78 22.03
C PHE A 248 32.53 -35.80 23.04
#